data_33a39c466a33d151f83073125cc2f13c
#
_entry.id   33a39c466a33d151f83073125cc2f13c
#
_cell.length_a   1.000
_cell.length_b   1.000
_cell.length_c   1.000
_cell.angle_alpha   90.00
_cell.angle_beta   90.00
_cell.angle_gamma   90.00
#
_symmetry.space_group_name_H-M   'P 1'
#
loop_
_entity.id
_entity.type
_entity.pdbx_description
1 polymer ?
#
loop_
_entity_poly.entity_id
_entity_poly.type
_entity_poly.pdbx_seq_one_letter_code
_entity_poly.pdbx_strand_id
1 'polypeptide(L)'
;HCDFLIDLHTGSLNKTNMAQVRANLQIPAVVEFTTKFGSTAVLHSRKLQGNLRSEATNQGIPAVALELGEPGSLQQHHVDEGVKIIETVLSGLDMTSRPWKVGESQPIFYSSRWVRVNSGGLLISKVDVGERVGEGAVLGAMVNPITNESVDVVSPY
;
A
#
# COMPACT_ATOMS: atom_id res chain seq x y z
N HIS A 1 17.97 15.44 -12.63
CA HIS A 1 18.73 14.85 -11.55
C HIS A 1 17.85 14.90 -10.30
N CYS A 2 17.60 13.78 -9.65
CA CYS A 2 16.87 13.71 -8.39
C CYS A 2 17.59 12.74 -7.44
N ASP A 3 17.47 12.96 -6.14
CA ASP A 3 18.12 12.16 -5.11
C ASP A 3 17.18 11.06 -4.57
N PHE A 4 15.87 11.26 -4.67
CA PHE A 4 14.82 10.33 -4.26
C PHE A 4 13.68 10.32 -5.27
N LEU A 5 12.94 9.22 -5.33
CA LEU A 5 11.75 9.10 -6.18
C LEU A 5 10.59 8.51 -5.37
N ILE A 6 9.44 9.17 -5.43
CA ILE A 6 8.14 8.65 -4.95
C ILE A 6 7.20 8.59 -6.15
N ASP A 7 6.78 7.37 -6.49
CA ASP A 7 5.80 7.12 -7.55
C ASP A 7 4.41 7.00 -6.90
N LEU A 8 3.48 7.93 -7.23
CA LEU A 8 2.18 8.01 -6.58
C LEU A 8 1.15 7.17 -7.33
N HIS A 9 0.51 6.25 -6.62
CA HIS A 9 -0.47 5.32 -7.16
C HIS A 9 -1.75 5.25 -6.35
N THR A 10 -2.83 4.84 -7.00
CA THR A 10 -4.04 4.31 -6.34
C THR A 10 -4.07 2.78 -6.47
N GLY A 11 -5.05 2.13 -5.86
CA GLY A 11 -5.39 0.75 -6.19
C GLY A 11 -5.68 0.60 -7.68
N SER A 12 -5.51 -0.61 -8.22
CA SER A 12 -5.97 -0.91 -9.59
C SER A 12 -7.50 -0.95 -9.64
N LEU A 13 -8.05 -1.02 -10.86
CA LEU A 13 -9.49 -1.05 -11.08
C LEU A 13 -10.21 -2.01 -10.11
N ASN A 14 -11.25 -1.54 -9.46
CA ASN A 14 -12.05 -2.24 -8.43
C ASN A 14 -11.24 -2.70 -7.18
N LYS A 15 -10.18 -1.98 -6.82
CA LYS A 15 -9.39 -2.24 -5.62
C LYS A 15 -9.10 -0.96 -4.87
N THR A 16 -9.32 -1.01 -3.55
CA THR A 16 -8.95 0.06 -2.63
C THR A 16 -7.71 -0.36 -1.86
N ASN A 17 -6.72 0.51 -1.78
CA ASN A 17 -5.52 0.32 -0.96
C ASN A 17 -5.58 1.20 0.29
N MET A 18 -5.23 0.64 1.44
CA MET A 18 -4.78 1.47 2.55
C MET A 18 -3.50 2.21 2.15
N ALA A 19 -3.21 3.33 2.79
CA ALA A 19 -1.95 4.04 2.59
C ALA A 19 -0.77 3.11 2.89
N GLN A 20 0.06 2.86 1.89
CA GLN A 20 1.20 1.95 2.02
C GLN A 20 2.34 2.34 1.06
N VAL A 21 3.55 2.14 1.55
CA VAL A 21 4.78 2.29 0.77
C VAL A 21 5.20 0.93 0.23
N ARG A 22 5.31 0.79 -1.08
CA ARG A 22 5.91 -0.40 -1.70
C ARG A 22 7.37 -0.14 -2.01
N ALA A 23 8.24 -0.93 -1.41
CA ALA A 23 9.68 -0.72 -1.43
C ALA A 23 10.45 -2.04 -1.60
N ASN A 24 11.60 -2.00 -2.27
CA ASN A 24 12.52 -3.13 -2.27
C ASN A 24 13.42 -3.07 -1.02
N LEU A 25 13.00 -3.75 0.05
CA LEU A 25 13.71 -3.77 1.33
C LEU A 25 15.03 -4.58 1.32
N GLN A 26 15.46 -5.09 0.17
CA GLN A 26 16.79 -5.70 0.00
C GLN A 26 17.87 -4.66 -0.30
N ILE A 27 17.50 -3.39 -0.53
CA ILE A 27 18.40 -2.30 -0.89
C ILE A 27 18.52 -1.35 0.30
N PRO A 28 19.70 -1.25 0.95
CA PRO A 28 19.86 -0.44 2.17
C PRO A 28 19.40 1.01 2.04
N ALA A 29 19.75 1.68 0.93
CA ALA A 29 19.34 3.07 0.68
C ALA A 29 17.80 3.23 0.56
N VAL A 30 17.10 2.21 0.03
CA VAL A 30 15.64 2.20 -0.03
C VAL A 30 15.05 1.97 1.36
N VAL A 31 15.64 1.08 2.16
CA VAL A 31 15.24 0.87 3.56
C VAL A 31 15.35 2.17 4.35
N GLU A 32 16.50 2.85 4.26
CA GLU A 32 16.70 4.14 4.91
C GLU A 32 15.66 5.17 4.46
N PHE A 33 15.38 5.26 3.16
CA PHE A 33 14.37 6.15 2.63
C PHE A 33 12.97 5.85 3.18
N THR A 34 12.60 4.57 3.35
CA THR A 34 11.28 4.22 3.92
C THR A 34 11.09 4.73 5.34
N THR A 35 12.16 4.91 6.13
CA THR A 35 12.05 5.44 7.50
C THR A 35 11.51 6.87 7.54
N LYS A 36 11.58 7.61 6.43
CA LYS A 36 11.10 8.99 6.32
C LYS A 36 9.58 9.10 6.19
N PHE A 37 8.88 7.97 5.98
CA PHE A 37 7.42 7.92 5.80
C PHE A 37 6.63 7.84 7.12
N GLY A 38 7.30 8.05 8.27
CA GLY A 38 6.64 8.04 9.58
C GLY A 38 6.02 6.68 9.90
N SER A 39 4.76 6.66 10.32
CA SER A 39 4.01 5.43 10.66
C SER A 39 3.34 4.74 9.45
N THR A 40 3.54 5.25 8.22
CA THR A 40 2.94 4.63 7.02
C THR A 40 3.45 3.21 6.84
N ALA A 41 2.54 2.26 6.61
CA ALA A 41 2.88 0.86 6.42
C ALA A 41 3.84 0.66 5.22
N VAL A 42 4.85 -0.18 5.40
CA VAL A 42 5.78 -0.55 4.33
C VAL A 42 5.58 -2.00 3.92
N LEU A 43 5.36 -2.23 2.64
CA LEU A 43 5.24 -3.56 2.05
C LEU A 43 6.47 -3.86 1.19
N HIS A 44 7.18 -4.93 1.53
CA HIS A 44 8.27 -5.42 0.68
C HIS A 44 7.74 -5.80 -0.70
N SER A 45 8.30 -5.20 -1.72
CA SER A 45 7.98 -5.47 -3.12
C SER A 45 9.26 -5.62 -3.91
N ARG A 46 9.49 -6.82 -4.42
CA ARG A 46 10.66 -7.14 -5.24
C ARG A 46 10.71 -6.25 -6.49
N LYS A 47 11.87 -6.21 -7.11
CA LYS A 47 12.08 -5.57 -8.40
C LYS A 47 11.14 -6.15 -9.45
N LEU A 48 10.40 -5.30 -10.14
CA LEU A 48 9.65 -5.63 -11.34
C LEU A 48 10.34 -4.92 -12.52
N GLN A 49 10.73 -5.65 -13.55
CA GLN A 49 11.33 -5.06 -14.74
C GLN A 49 10.34 -4.08 -15.42
N GLY A 50 10.85 -2.96 -15.91
CA GLY A 50 10.08 -2.01 -16.71
C GLY A 50 9.19 -1.06 -15.93
N ASN A 51 9.20 -1.05 -14.58
CA ASN A 51 8.52 -0.01 -13.82
C ASN A 51 9.46 1.13 -13.40
N LEU A 52 8.90 2.33 -13.26
CA LEU A 52 9.65 3.55 -12.95
C LEU A 52 10.50 3.39 -11.69
N ARG A 53 9.93 2.87 -10.61
CA ARG A 53 10.62 2.63 -9.34
C ARG A 53 11.85 1.73 -9.48
N SER A 54 11.73 0.64 -10.25
CA SER A 54 12.84 -0.30 -10.45
C SER A 54 13.94 0.31 -11.31
N GLU A 55 13.58 1.08 -12.33
CA GLU A 55 14.55 1.75 -13.18
C GLU A 55 15.31 2.85 -12.41
N ALA A 56 14.62 3.66 -11.61
CA ALA A 56 15.25 4.63 -10.74
C ALA A 56 16.23 3.96 -9.76
N THR A 57 15.80 2.86 -9.13
CA THR A 57 16.66 2.11 -8.20
C THR A 57 17.89 1.51 -8.90
N ASN A 58 17.77 1.06 -10.15
CA ASN A 58 18.90 0.58 -10.95
C ASN A 58 19.93 1.68 -11.22
N GLN A 59 19.49 2.94 -11.27
CA GLN A 59 20.36 4.11 -11.43
C GLN A 59 20.90 4.63 -10.08
N GLY A 60 20.69 3.90 -8.99
CA GLY A 60 21.14 4.28 -7.65
C GLY A 60 20.27 5.30 -6.94
N ILE A 61 19.08 5.60 -7.46
CA ILE A 61 18.12 6.52 -6.84
C ILE A 61 17.20 5.72 -5.92
N PRO A 62 17.18 5.95 -4.58
CA PRO A 62 16.22 5.34 -3.68
C PRO A 62 14.80 5.68 -4.13
N ALA A 63 14.02 4.63 -4.44
CA ALA A 63 12.72 4.80 -5.06
C ALA A 63 11.66 3.90 -4.40
N VAL A 64 10.48 4.46 -4.20
CA VAL A 64 9.31 3.77 -3.63
C VAL A 64 8.07 4.09 -4.43
N ALA A 65 7.03 3.24 -4.32
CA ALA A 65 5.67 3.62 -4.71
C ALA A 65 4.85 3.87 -3.45
N LEU A 66 4.12 4.99 -3.41
CA LEU A 66 3.14 5.30 -2.38
C LEU A 66 1.76 5.04 -2.97
N GLU A 67 1.04 4.09 -2.38
CA GLU A 67 -0.29 3.69 -2.83
C GLU A 67 -1.35 4.10 -1.81
N LEU A 68 -2.44 4.75 -2.28
CA LEU A 68 -3.58 5.17 -1.47
C LEU A 68 -4.88 5.05 -2.27
N GLY A 69 -5.95 4.63 -1.58
CA GLY A 69 -7.30 4.70 -2.10
C GLY A 69 -7.56 3.87 -3.35
N GLU A 70 -8.54 4.31 -4.13
CA GLU A 70 -9.05 3.61 -5.30
C GLU A 70 -9.09 4.52 -6.53
N PRO A 71 -9.12 3.94 -7.75
CA PRO A 71 -9.25 4.73 -8.98
C PRO A 71 -10.70 5.19 -9.22
N GLY A 72 -10.85 6.14 -10.13
CA GLY A 72 -12.15 6.56 -10.67
C GLY A 72 -12.86 7.66 -9.88
N SER A 73 -12.41 7.99 -8.67
CA SER A 73 -12.94 9.11 -7.92
C SER A 73 -11.85 9.84 -7.13
N LEU A 74 -12.01 11.15 -6.95
CA LEU A 74 -11.16 11.93 -6.07
C LEU A 74 -11.72 11.87 -4.65
N GLN A 75 -11.02 11.16 -3.78
CA GLN A 75 -11.42 10.97 -2.38
C GLN A 75 -10.60 11.92 -1.50
N GLN A 76 -11.23 12.97 -0.98
CA GLN A 76 -10.53 14.03 -0.26
C GLN A 76 -9.72 13.52 0.94
N HIS A 77 -10.23 12.55 1.69
CA HIS A 77 -9.51 11.98 2.84
C HIS A 77 -8.20 11.29 2.44
N HIS A 78 -8.15 10.61 1.29
CA HIS A 78 -6.91 10.02 0.76
C HIS A 78 -5.95 11.08 0.24
N VAL A 79 -6.46 12.18 -0.33
CA VAL A 79 -5.63 13.34 -0.71
C VAL A 79 -4.98 13.93 0.54
N ASP A 80 -5.76 14.18 1.60
CA ASP A 80 -5.28 14.77 2.85
C ASP A 80 -4.26 13.85 3.55
N GLU A 81 -4.49 12.53 3.50
CA GLU A 81 -3.55 11.53 4.01
C GLU A 81 -2.24 11.53 3.21
N GLY A 82 -2.33 11.53 1.87
CA GLY A 82 -1.17 11.59 0.98
C GLY A 82 -0.33 12.85 1.20
N VAL A 83 -0.98 14.00 1.32
CA VAL A 83 -0.30 15.27 1.63
C VAL A 83 0.46 15.18 2.96
N LYS A 84 -0.17 14.66 4.02
CA LYS A 84 0.50 14.47 5.32
C LYS A 84 1.71 13.54 5.23
N ILE A 85 1.60 12.46 4.46
CA ILE A 85 2.71 11.52 4.25
C ILE A 85 3.86 12.23 3.53
N ILE A 86 3.59 12.96 2.45
CA ILE A 86 4.63 13.70 1.72
C ILE A 86 5.27 14.79 2.59
N GLU A 87 4.47 15.57 3.34
CA GLU A 87 5.00 16.55 4.31
C GLU A 87 5.92 15.88 5.34
N THR A 88 5.58 14.68 5.81
CA THR A 88 6.41 13.90 6.74
C THR A 88 7.74 13.51 6.10
N VAL A 89 7.72 13.04 4.85
CA VAL A 89 8.94 12.70 4.10
C VAL A 89 9.82 13.92 3.90
N LEU A 90 9.26 15.05 3.44
CA LEU A 90 10.00 16.29 3.24
C LEU A 90 10.65 16.79 4.53
N SER A 91 9.95 16.67 5.66
CA SER A 91 10.51 16.98 6.98
C SER A 91 11.64 16.01 7.37
N GLY A 92 11.46 14.71 7.14
CA GLY A 92 12.48 13.70 7.42
C GLY A 92 13.73 13.77 6.53
N LEU A 93 13.63 14.48 5.41
CA LEU A 93 14.73 14.79 4.49
C LEU A 93 15.32 16.20 4.69
N ASP A 94 14.92 16.90 5.78
CA ASP A 94 15.35 18.28 6.07
C ASP A 94 15.03 19.30 4.95
N MET A 95 14.02 19.01 4.14
CA MET A 95 13.57 19.87 3.03
C MET A 95 12.55 20.92 3.48
N THR A 96 12.09 20.87 4.74
CA THR A 96 11.18 21.85 5.33
C THR A 96 11.64 22.21 6.73
N SER A 97 11.20 23.40 7.21
CA SER A 97 11.50 23.87 8.57
C SER A 97 10.65 23.20 9.66
N ARG A 98 9.70 22.32 9.30
CA ARG A 98 8.90 21.58 10.28
C ARG A 98 9.77 20.54 10.96
N PRO A 99 9.76 20.43 12.29
CA PRO A 99 10.54 19.39 12.97
C PRO A 99 9.97 18.01 12.60
N TRP A 100 10.84 17.13 12.16
CA TRP A 100 10.47 15.72 11.94
C TRP A 100 10.14 15.09 13.28
N LYS A 101 8.91 14.62 13.42
CA LYS A 101 8.49 13.85 14.59
C LYS A 101 8.76 12.39 14.30
N VAL A 102 9.63 11.78 15.10
CA VAL A 102 9.72 10.31 15.15
C VAL A 102 8.35 9.81 15.59
N GLY A 103 7.61 9.25 14.65
CA GLY A 103 6.24 8.80 14.86
C GLY A 103 6.17 7.45 15.60
N GLU A 104 4.96 6.92 15.69
CA GLU A 104 4.72 5.55 16.10
C GLU A 104 5.49 4.56 15.22
N SER A 105 5.73 3.34 15.74
CA SER A 105 6.50 2.34 14.98
C SER A 105 5.84 2.05 13.62
N GLN A 106 6.64 2.12 12.56
CA GLN A 106 6.21 1.85 11.21
C GLN A 106 5.95 0.35 11.02
N PRO A 107 4.73 -0.07 10.61
CA PRO A 107 4.49 -1.48 10.30
C PRO A 107 5.23 -1.90 9.03
N ILE A 108 6.01 -2.97 9.11
CA ILE A 108 6.75 -3.52 7.95
C ILE A 108 6.25 -4.92 7.65
N PHE A 109 5.80 -5.12 6.40
CA PHE A 109 5.32 -6.40 5.90
C PHE A 109 6.27 -6.93 4.83
N TYR A 110 6.88 -8.09 5.08
CA TYR A 110 7.82 -8.72 4.15
C TYR A 110 7.16 -9.60 3.09
N SER A 111 5.87 -9.91 3.28
CA SER A 111 5.11 -10.71 2.33
C SER A 111 3.64 -10.27 2.27
N SER A 112 3.03 -10.49 1.12
CA SER A 112 1.58 -10.36 0.92
C SER A 112 1.07 -11.58 0.18
N ARG A 113 -0.20 -11.92 0.40
CA ARG A 113 -0.84 -13.08 -0.23
C ARG A 113 -2.22 -12.69 -0.74
N TRP A 114 -2.57 -13.24 -1.90
CA TRP A 114 -3.90 -13.11 -2.44
C TRP A 114 -4.79 -14.22 -1.88
N VAL A 115 -5.92 -13.84 -1.29
CA VAL A 115 -7.03 -14.76 -1.05
C VAL A 115 -7.84 -14.82 -2.34
N ARG A 116 -7.97 -16.02 -2.91
CA ARG A 116 -8.68 -16.24 -4.17
C ARG A 116 -9.94 -17.05 -3.91
N VAL A 117 -10.98 -16.73 -4.66
CA VAL A 117 -12.25 -17.46 -4.62
C VAL A 117 -12.32 -18.44 -5.79
N ASN A 118 -13.05 -19.54 -5.61
CA ASN A 118 -13.18 -20.61 -6.61
C ASN A 118 -14.47 -20.49 -7.43
N SER A 119 -15.30 -19.49 -7.16
CA SER A 119 -16.58 -19.24 -7.87
C SER A 119 -16.64 -17.83 -8.41
N GLY A 120 -17.33 -17.64 -9.53
CA GLY A 120 -17.68 -16.31 -10.04
C GLY A 120 -18.89 -15.74 -9.29
N GLY A 121 -18.99 -14.40 -9.26
CA GLY A 121 -20.09 -13.71 -8.61
C GLY A 121 -19.73 -12.28 -8.22
N LEU A 122 -20.56 -11.68 -7.38
CA LEU A 122 -20.30 -10.40 -6.74
C LEU A 122 -19.64 -10.64 -5.38
N LEU A 123 -18.49 -10.03 -5.15
CA LEU A 123 -17.85 -10.03 -3.85
C LEU A 123 -18.44 -8.94 -2.97
N ILE A 124 -19.02 -9.33 -1.83
CA ILE A 124 -19.49 -8.41 -0.80
C ILE A 124 -18.51 -8.51 0.37
N SER A 125 -17.69 -7.46 0.59
CA SER A 125 -16.76 -7.41 1.72
C SER A 125 -17.50 -7.35 3.04
N LYS A 126 -16.96 -8.05 4.04
CA LYS A 126 -17.39 -8.01 5.45
C LYS A 126 -16.30 -7.46 6.38
N VAL A 127 -15.18 -7.03 5.81
CA VAL A 127 -14.04 -6.46 6.53
C VAL A 127 -13.62 -5.15 5.87
N ASP A 128 -13.04 -4.27 6.65
CA ASP A 128 -12.52 -2.99 6.18
C ASP A 128 -11.05 -3.10 5.75
N VAL A 129 -10.62 -2.15 4.90
CA VAL A 129 -9.22 -2.04 4.48
C VAL A 129 -8.36 -1.67 5.69
N GLY A 130 -7.30 -2.46 5.95
CA GLY A 130 -6.43 -2.28 7.11
C GLY A 130 -6.86 -3.06 8.36
N GLU A 131 -8.00 -3.74 8.33
CA GLU A 131 -8.45 -4.58 9.42
C GLU A 131 -7.54 -5.80 9.62
N ARG A 132 -7.28 -6.16 10.88
CA ARG A 132 -6.55 -7.37 11.23
C ARG A 132 -7.50 -8.55 11.33
N VAL A 133 -7.22 -9.57 10.55
CA VAL A 133 -8.02 -10.80 10.50
C VAL A 133 -7.14 -12.02 10.82
N GLY A 134 -7.72 -13.03 11.43
CA GLY A 134 -7.05 -14.32 11.69
C GLY A 134 -7.52 -15.41 10.75
N GLU A 135 -6.92 -16.58 10.87
CA GLU A 135 -7.35 -17.78 10.16
C GLU A 135 -8.83 -18.11 10.45
N GLY A 136 -9.60 -18.43 9.42
CA GLY A 136 -11.02 -18.73 9.51
C GLY A 136 -11.94 -17.51 9.59
N ALA A 137 -11.41 -16.28 9.73
CA ALA A 137 -12.25 -15.07 9.73
C ALA A 137 -12.98 -14.91 8.38
N VAL A 138 -14.24 -14.53 8.41
CA VAL A 138 -15.04 -14.29 7.20
C VAL A 138 -14.68 -12.92 6.63
N LEU A 139 -14.00 -12.91 5.49
CA LEU A 139 -13.55 -11.71 4.79
C LEU A 139 -14.66 -11.07 3.94
N GLY A 140 -15.64 -11.88 3.52
CA GLY A 140 -16.72 -11.46 2.65
C GLY A 140 -17.55 -12.64 2.19
N ALA A 141 -18.44 -12.38 1.23
CA ALA A 141 -19.23 -13.42 0.60
C ALA A 141 -19.22 -13.25 -0.93
N MET A 142 -19.11 -14.35 -1.64
CA MET A 142 -19.37 -14.42 -3.07
C MET A 142 -20.82 -14.75 -3.30
N VAL A 143 -21.56 -13.85 -3.94
CA VAL A 143 -22.99 -14.00 -4.23
C VAL A 143 -23.16 -14.23 -5.74
N ASN A 144 -23.83 -15.32 -6.09
CA ASN A 144 -24.26 -15.54 -7.46
C ASN A 144 -25.51 -14.69 -7.75
N PRO A 145 -25.46 -13.68 -8.62
CA PRO A 145 -26.58 -12.77 -8.85
C PRO A 145 -27.77 -13.41 -9.58
N ILE A 146 -27.60 -14.62 -10.12
CA ILE A 146 -28.64 -15.36 -10.84
C ILE A 146 -29.41 -16.30 -9.88
N THR A 147 -28.65 -17.06 -9.06
CA THR A 147 -29.25 -18.07 -8.16
C THR A 147 -29.47 -17.56 -6.74
N ASN A 148 -28.91 -16.39 -6.38
CA ASN A 148 -28.81 -15.86 -5.01
C ASN A 148 -28.08 -16.77 -4.02
N GLU A 149 -27.37 -17.78 -4.49
CA GLU A 149 -26.50 -18.58 -3.63
C GLU A 149 -25.33 -17.72 -3.14
N SER A 150 -24.98 -17.88 -1.89
CA SER A 150 -23.87 -17.15 -1.25
C SER A 150 -22.89 -18.13 -0.62
N VAL A 151 -21.60 -17.88 -0.84
CA VAL A 151 -20.51 -18.66 -0.25
C VAL A 151 -19.57 -17.70 0.48
N ASP A 152 -19.30 -17.99 1.75
CA ASP A 152 -18.36 -17.18 2.54
C ASP A 152 -16.93 -17.34 2.01
N VAL A 153 -16.23 -16.20 1.96
CA VAL A 153 -14.80 -16.10 1.68
C VAL A 153 -14.09 -15.98 3.02
N VAL A 154 -13.32 -16.98 3.39
CA VAL A 154 -12.63 -17.01 4.68
C VAL A 154 -11.13 -16.80 4.53
N SER A 155 -10.51 -16.23 5.56
CA SER A 155 -9.07 -16.09 5.66
C SER A 155 -8.42 -17.46 5.83
N PRO A 156 -7.46 -17.85 4.98
CA PRO A 156 -6.73 -19.10 5.13
C PRO A 156 -5.49 -18.98 6.03
N TYR A 157 -5.30 -17.83 6.71
CA TYR A 157 -4.11 -17.49 7.49
C TYR A 157 -4.44 -16.85 8.83
#